data_8ed58d74ac5c38dddfcac56163ceceb1
#
_entry.id   8ed58d74ac5c38dddfcac56163ceceb1
#
_cell.length_a   1.000
_cell.length_b   1.000
_cell.length_c   1.000
_cell.angle_alpha   90.00
_cell.angle_beta   90.00
_cell.angle_gamma   90.00
#
_symmetry.space_group_name_H-M   'P 1'
#
loop_
_entity.id
_entity.type
_entity.pdbx_description
1 polymer ?
#
loop_
_entity_poly.entity_id
_entity_poly.type
_entity_poly.pdbx_seq_one_letter_code
_entity_poly.pdbx_strand_id
1 'polypeptide(L)' 'MIKLKDLLKEDYAVNVQDTRKNKQIQSGKFTFKDDAEKYIKDMVKKHKLKRQKGFWANPKTGVELITNF' A
#
# COMPACT_ATOMS: atom_id res chain seq x y z
N MET A 1 -7.47 28.23 1.15
CA MET A 1 -7.10 27.82 0.00
C MET A 1 -5.95 26.94 0.04
N ILE A 2 -4.93 27.36 0.52
CA ILE A 2 -3.81 26.52 0.62
C ILE A 2 -4.05 25.32 1.44
N LYS A 3 -4.90 25.43 2.40
CA LYS A 3 -5.19 24.31 3.27
C LYS A 3 -5.78 23.14 2.53
N LEU A 4 -6.56 23.43 1.53
CA LEU A 4 -7.13 22.38 0.74
C LEU A 4 -6.04 21.59 0.04
N LYS A 5 -5.04 22.28 -0.43
CA LYS A 5 -3.96 21.60 -1.08
C LYS A 5 -3.22 20.71 -0.11
N ASP A 6 -3.04 21.20 1.10
CA ASP A 6 -2.37 20.40 2.10
C ASP A 6 -3.14 19.13 2.39
N LEU A 7 -4.45 19.24 2.41
CA LEU A 7 -5.27 18.06 2.62
C LEU A 7 -5.12 17.07 1.49
N LEU A 8 -5.05 17.58 0.27
CA LEU A 8 -4.88 16.70 -0.87
C LEU A 8 -3.54 16.00 -0.84
N LYS A 9 -2.54 16.65 -0.28
CA LYS A 9 -1.23 16.03 -0.19
C LYS A 9 -1.21 14.88 0.79
N GLU A 10 -2.22 14.78 1.59
CA GLU A 10 -2.27 13.72 2.59
C GLU A 10 -2.96 12.47 2.09
N ASP A 11 -3.08 12.34 0.79
CA ASP A 11 -3.59 11.10 0.25
C ASP A 11 -2.69 9.95 0.65
N TYR A 12 -3.32 8.86 1.02
CA TYR A 12 -2.61 7.67 1.45
C TYR A 12 -2.58 6.68 0.29
N ALA A 13 -1.42 6.48 -0.26
CA ALA A 13 -1.26 5.60 -1.41
C ALA A 13 -0.70 4.26 -0.98
N VAL A 14 -1.29 3.19 -1.51
CA VAL A 14 -0.86 1.82 -1.25
C VAL A 14 -0.60 1.18 -2.61
N ASN A 15 0.54 0.55 -2.74
CA ASN A 15 0.94 -0.08 -3.99
C ASN A 15 1.33 -1.53 -3.73
N VAL A 16 0.72 -2.45 -4.45
CA VAL A 16 1.03 -3.88 -4.35
C VAL A 16 1.66 -4.30 -5.66
N GLN A 17 2.84 -4.87 -5.57
CA GLN A 17 3.58 -5.25 -6.77
C GLN A 17 4.21 -6.62 -6.62
N ASP A 18 4.44 -7.27 -7.76
CA ASP A 18 5.12 -8.56 -7.82
C ASP A 18 6.55 -8.29 -8.26
N THR A 19 7.48 -8.43 -7.34
CA THR A 19 8.87 -8.10 -7.62
C THR A 19 9.55 -9.12 -8.53
N ARG A 20 9.07 -10.36 -8.53
CA ARG A 20 9.64 -11.38 -9.39
C ARG A 20 9.31 -11.13 -10.85
N LYS A 21 8.07 -10.72 -11.10
CA LYS A 21 7.62 -10.42 -12.47
C LYS A 21 7.79 -8.97 -12.81
N ASN A 22 8.19 -8.16 -11.83
CA ASN A 22 8.38 -6.74 -12.00
C ASN A 22 7.11 -6.08 -12.53
N LYS A 23 5.98 -6.46 -11.96
CA LYS A 23 4.68 -5.93 -12.34
C LYS A 23 3.94 -5.40 -11.15
N GLN A 24 3.19 -4.33 -11.37
CA GLN A 24 2.28 -3.81 -10.35
C GLN A 24 1.00 -4.63 -10.41
N ILE A 25 0.61 -5.19 -9.26
CA ILE A 25 -0.59 -6.00 -9.18
C ILE A 25 -1.81 -5.13 -8.96
N GLN A 26 -1.71 -4.21 -8.01
CA GLN A 26 -2.85 -3.42 -7.62
C GLN A 26 -2.37 -2.18 -6.89
N SER A 27 -3.15 -1.12 -6.94
CA SER A 27 -2.83 0.08 -6.18
C SER A 27 -4.11 0.77 -5.78
N GLY A 28 -4.02 1.61 -4.76
CA GLY A 28 -5.16 2.37 -4.29
C GLY A 28 -4.72 3.66 -3.66
N LYS A 29 -5.57 4.66 -3.75
CA LYS A 29 -5.37 5.94 -3.08
C LYS A 29 -6.56 6.21 -2.21
N PHE A 30 -6.30 6.68 -1.01
CA PHE A 30 -7.35 6.91 -0.03
C PHE A 30 -7.19 8.27 0.61
N THR A 31 -8.30 8.90 0.88
CA THR A 31 -8.30 10.19 1.56
C THR A 31 -8.10 10.01 3.04
N PHE A 32 -8.60 8.90 3.59
CA PHE A 32 -8.51 8.64 5.03
C PHE A 32 -7.58 7.49 5.31
N LYS A 33 -6.79 7.65 6.36
CA LYS A 33 -5.84 6.62 6.74
C LYS A 33 -6.54 5.31 7.11
N ASP A 34 -7.70 5.40 7.73
CA ASP A 34 -8.44 4.20 8.12
C ASP A 34 -8.79 3.34 6.91
N ASP A 35 -9.19 3.98 5.83
CA ASP A 35 -9.50 3.25 4.62
C ASP A 35 -8.26 2.60 4.03
N ALA A 36 -7.16 3.33 4.06
CA ALA A 36 -5.89 2.79 3.58
C ALA A 36 -5.46 1.59 4.40
N GLU A 37 -5.65 1.66 5.71
CA GLU A 37 -5.28 0.56 6.58
C GLU A 37 -6.13 -0.67 6.36
N LYS A 38 -7.41 -0.48 6.07
CA LYS A 38 -8.28 -1.60 5.73
C LYS A 38 -7.80 -2.28 4.45
N TYR A 39 -7.44 -1.49 3.48
CA TYR A 39 -6.94 -2.01 2.22
C TYR A 39 -5.65 -2.80 2.46
N ILE A 40 -4.76 -2.25 3.28
CA ILE A 40 -3.53 -2.93 3.62
C ILE A 40 -3.80 -4.27 4.28
N LYS A 41 -4.71 -4.31 5.24
CA LYS A 41 -5.05 -5.55 5.91
C LYS A 41 -5.59 -6.58 4.94
N ASP A 42 -6.44 -6.15 4.02
CA ASP A 42 -7.00 -7.05 3.02
C ASP A 42 -5.90 -7.62 2.14
N MET A 43 -4.99 -6.78 1.69
CA MET A 43 -3.92 -7.23 0.82
C MET A 43 -2.94 -8.13 1.56
N VAL A 44 -2.64 -7.80 2.80
CA VAL A 44 -1.76 -8.62 3.63
C VAL A 44 -2.35 -10.01 3.79
N LYS A 45 -3.65 -10.08 4.03
CA LYS A 45 -4.32 -11.36 4.19
C LYS A 45 -4.41 -12.12 2.88
N LYS A 46 -4.74 -11.41 1.80
CA LYS A 46 -4.94 -12.02 0.50
C LYS A 46 -3.63 -12.60 -0.05
N HIS A 47 -2.55 -11.89 0.12
CA HIS A 47 -1.25 -12.29 -0.43
C HIS A 47 -0.32 -12.90 0.63
N LYS A 48 -0.82 -13.04 1.85
CA LYS A 48 -0.04 -13.59 2.96
C LYS A 48 1.27 -12.87 3.15
N LEU A 49 1.17 -11.55 3.25
CA LEU A 49 2.35 -10.71 3.41
C LEU A 49 2.78 -10.65 4.88
N LYS A 50 4.06 -10.39 5.09
CA LYS A 50 4.61 -10.21 6.43
C LYS A 50 5.17 -8.81 6.55
N ARG A 51 5.05 -8.22 7.73
CA ARG A 51 5.55 -6.88 7.97
C ARG A 51 7.07 -6.86 7.94
N GLN A 52 7.61 -5.98 7.13
CA GLN A 52 9.03 -5.72 7.08
C GLN A 52 9.27 -4.30 7.57
N LYS A 53 10.48 -3.82 7.49
CA LYS A 53 10.77 -2.44 7.85
C LYS A 53 10.18 -1.53 6.79
N GLY A 54 9.07 -0.90 7.12
CA GLY A 54 8.45 0.09 6.24
C GLY A 54 7.62 -0.47 5.10
N PHE A 55 7.46 -1.77 5.01
CA PHE A 55 6.62 -2.36 3.97
C PHE A 55 6.21 -3.78 4.36
N TRP A 56 5.41 -4.40 3.52
CA TRP A 56 4.98 -5.79 3.72
C TRP A 56 5.43 -6.60 2.51
N ALA A 57 5.81 -7.85 2.75
CA ALA A 57 6.30 -8.69 1.65
C ALA A 57 6.05 -10.16 1.92
N ASN A 58 5.95 -10.92 0.84
CA ASN A 58 5.91 -12.37 0.91
C ASN A 58 7.10 -12.89 0.11
N PRO A 59 8.15 -13.34 0.79
CA PRO A 59 9.36 -13.79 0.10
C PRO A 59 9.15 -15.00 -0.79
N LYS A 60 8.11 -15.77 -0.52
CA LYS A 60 7.85 -16.96 -1.33
C LYS A 60 7.28 -16.61 -2.69
N THR A 61 6.42 -15.60 -2.75
CA THR A 61 5.79 -15.21 -4.01
C THR A 61 6.43 -13.98 -4.63
N GLY A 62 7.16 -13.20 -3.84
CA GLY A 62 7.77 -11.98 -4.34
C GLY A 62 6.82 -10.79 -4.34
N VAL A 63 5.63 -10.95 -3.76
CA VAL A 63 4.66 -9.86 -3.70
C VAL A 63 5.03 -8.91 -2.56
N GLU A 64 5.00 -7.61 -2.84
CA GLU A 64 5.28 -6.59 -1.85
C GLU A 64 4.19 -5.54 -1.85
N LEU A 65 3.95 -4.98 -0.67
CA LEU A 65 3.02 -3.89 -0.50
C LEU A 65 3.78 -2.70 0.07
N ILE A 66 3.72 -1.59 -0.61
CA ILE A 66 4.45 -0.39 -0.25
C ILE A 66 3.47 0.76 -0.07
N THR A 67 3.74 1.62 0.89
CA THR A 67 2.90 2.77 1.16
C THR A 67 3.75 4.03 1.12
N ASN A 68 3.08 5.18 0.98
CA ASN A 68 3.76 6.46 1.02
C ASN A 68 3.60 7.15 2.38
N PHE A 69 3.14 6.42 3.35
CA PHE A 69 2.92 7.01 4.69
C PHE A 69 3.43 6.10 5.79
#